data_333dd61af7eb161292cb5af8dab2a8e8
#
_entry.id   333dd61af7eb161292cb5af8dab2a8e8
#
_cell.length_a   1.000
_cell.length_b   1.000
_cell.length_c   1.000
_cell.angle_alpha   90.00
_cell.angle_beta   90.00
_cell.angle_gamma   90.00
#
_symmetry.space_group_name_H-M   'P 1'
#
loop_
_entity.id
_entity.type
_entity.pdbx_description
1 polymer ?
#
loop_
_entity_poly.entity_id
_entity_poly.type
_entity_poly.pdbx_seq_one_letter_code
_entity_poly.pdbx_strand_id
1 'polypeptide(L)'
;MRIAIVKLSALGDIIHAMIGLQFIKNKFPHSEIDWFVESQYEGLLENNKDINKIYTLNLKDLKKNKSFFQLFKALNKLRYLEKYDFVLDAQGLIKSAIVAKLIPSKKTCGFDKNSIRERLASNFYNFQVGISYDKNTIDRNVKVLCNPLGIEVSNRDILNKLPFLKSKNNEKSFDGRYAVFVIGSNWESRNYPKEKFKEVADQIGISCCIIWGNNTEREKALWIKNNSKNCFVADRLSIDRLKSLISNSRLVVGNDTGPTHMAWGLNVPSITIFGPTPVSRIFLTPINKYIKSSSVVNPFKLNKEDFSISEIPSEDIVKIARNLLREQE
;
A
#
# COMPACT_ATOMS: atom_id res chain seq x y z
N MET A 1 4.30 -17.62 -20.59
CA MET A 1 4.33 -16.13 -20.73
C MET A 1 5.07 -15.57 -19.53
N ARG A 2 6.08 -14.73 -19.78
CA ARG A 2 6.90 -14.08 -18.72
C ARG A 2 6.53 -12.61 -18.62
N ILE A 3 6.22 -12.16 -17.41
CA ILE A 3 5.78 -10.79 -17.12
C ILE A 3 6.68 -10.19 -16.03
N ALA A 4 7.20 -9.00 -16.27
CA ALA A 4 7.86 -8.20 -15.24
C ALA A 4 6.93 -7.07 -14.78
N ILE A 5 6.73 -6.93 -13.49
CA ILE A 5 6.01 -5.80 -12.89
C ILE A 5 7.02 -4.86 -12.23
N VAL A 6 6.98 -3.60 -12.60
CA VAL A 6 7.79 -2.55 -11.99
C VAL A 6 6.90 -1.68 -11.09
N LYS A 7 7.02 -1.88 -9.77
CA LYS A 7 6.37 -1.06 -8.74
C LYS A 7 7.33 -0.93 -7.58
N LEU A 8 8.11 0.15 -7.58
CA LEU A 8 9.27 0.31 -6.70
C LEU A 8 8.91 0.75 -5.29
N SER A 9 7.89 1.58 -5.13
CA SER A 9 7.49 2.24 -3.89
C SER A 9 6.10 2.90 -4.02
N ALA A 10 5.42 3.37 -2.98
CA ALA A 10 5.73 3.12 -1.58
C ALA A 10 4.91 1.93 -1.08
N LEU A 11 4.99 1.61 0.22
CA LEU A 11 4.35 0.43 0.81
C LEU A 11 2.87 0.29 0.41
N GLY A 12 2.05 1.34 0.60
CA GLY A 12 0.63 1.32 0.23
C GLY A 12 0.40 1.20 -1.28
N ASP A 13 1.22 1.90 -2.09
CA ASP A 13 1.09 1.84 -3.55
C ASP A 13 1.44 0.46 -4.12
N ILE A 14 2.38 -0.25 -3.48
CA ILE A 14 2.72 -1.64 -3.85
C ILE A 14 1.54 -2.55 -3.51
N ILE A 15 0.94 -2.42 -2.31
CA ILE A 15 -0.25 -3.17 -1.91
C ILE A 15 -1.38 -3.00 -2.93
N HIS A 16 -1.65 -1.75 -3.33
CA HIS A 16 -2.69 -1.46 -4.32
C HIS A 16 -2.42 -2.10 -5.70
N ALA A 17 -1.16 -2.26 -6.07
CA ALA A 17 -0.81 -2.92 -7.33
C ALA A 17 -0.86 -4.45 -7.24
N MET A 18 -0.61 -5.04 -6.07
CA MET A 18 -0.56 -6.50 -5.89
C MET A 18 -1.88 -7.20 -6.21
N ILE A 19 -3.02 -6.50 -6.14
CA ILE A 19 -4.31 -7.06 -6.54
C ILE A 19 -4.29 -7.54 -8.00
N GLY A 20 -3.52 -6.91 -8.86
CA GLY A 20 -3.39 -7.29 -10.28
C GLY A 20 -2.88 -8.71 -10.49
N LEU A 21 -2.09 -9.23 -9.53
CA LEU A 21 -1.51 -10.59 -9.62
C LEU A 21 -2.60 -11.66 -9.77
N GLN A 22 -3.65 -11.61 -8.94
CA GLN A 22 -4.71 -12.62 -9.00
C GLN A 22 -5.49 -12.55 -10.33
N PHE A 23 -5.74 -11.37 -10.89
CA PHE A 23 -6.42 -11.23 -12.18
C PHE A 23 -5.57 -11.76 -13.34
N ILE A 24 -4.26 -11.50 -13.29
CA ILE A 24 -3.31 -12.04 -14.27
C ILE A 24 -3.25 -13.56 -14.16
N LYS A 25 -3.11 -14.11 -12.95
CA LYS A 25 -3.05 -15.56 -12.71
C LYS A 25 -4.35 -16.28 -13.03
N ASN A 26 -5.50 -15.67 -12.80
CA ASN A 26 -6.80 -16.22 -13.17
C ASN A 26 -6.92 -16.39 -14.70
N LYS A 27 -6.42 -15.43 -15.49
CA LYS A 27 -6.45 -15.51 -16.95
C LYS A 27 -5.30 -16.35 -17.53
N PHE A 28 -4.13 -16.26 -16.89
CA PHE A 28 -2.89 -16.92 -17.34
C PHE A 28 -2.25 -17.69 -16.18
N PRO A 29 -2.79 -18.85 -15.76
CA PRO A 29 -2.31 -19.59 -14.58
C PRO A 29 -0.83 -19.98 -14.64
N HIS A 30 -0.32 -20.27 -15.83
CA HIS A 30 1.07 -20.67 -16.05
C HIS A 30 2.01 -19.51 -16.39
N SER A 31 1.58 -18.26 -16.20
CA SER A 31 2.48 -17.12 -16.37
C SER A 31 3.52 -17.05 -15.26
N GLU A 32 4.76 -16.72 -15.60
CA GLU A 32 5.82 -16.39 -14.65
C GLU A 32 5.81 -14.87 -14.44
N ILE A 33 5.60 -14.43 -13.20
CA ILE A 33 5.54 -13.02 -12.86
C ILE A 33 6.72 -12.67 -11.94
N ASP A 34 7.61 -11.80 -12.42
CA ASP A 34 8.70 -11.27 -11.64
C ASP A 34 8.38 -9.82 -11.21
N TRP A 35 8.75 -9.46 -9.99
CA TRP A 35 8.45 -8.13 -9.43
C TRP A 35 9.73 -7.35 -9.10
N PHE A 36 9.82 -6.11 -9.57
CA PHE A 36 10.92 -5.19 -9.30
C PHE A 36 10.49 -4.16 -8.26
N VAL A 37 11.23 -4.08 -7.14
CA VAL A 37 10.88 -3.31 -5.96
C VAL A 37 12.11 -2.72 -5.26
N GLU A 38 11.97 -1.60 -4.53
CA GLU A 38 13.01 -1.12 -3.61
C GLU A 38 13.19 -2.11 -2.45
N SER A 39 14.44 -2.44 -2.09
CA SER A 39 14.77 -3.50 -1.11
C SER A 39 14.04 -3.39 0.21
N GLN A 40 13.79 -2.17 0.70
CA GLN A 40 13.07 -1.95 1.94
C GLN A 40 11.61 -2.47 1.94
N TYR A 41 11.05 -2.81 0.79
CA TYR A 41 9.68 -3.32 0.63
C TYR A 41 9.61 -4.79 0.20
N GLU A 42 10.73 -5.48 0.06
CA GLU A 42 10.82 -6.89 -0.36
C GLU A 42 9.90 -7.79 0.48
N GLY A 43 9.96 -7.65 1.81
CA GLY A 43 9.14 -8.43 2.75
C GLY A 43 7.63 -8.32 2.54
N LEU A 44 7.14 -7.32 1.78
CA LEU A 44 5.74 -7.21 1.42
C LEU A 44 5.33 -8.26 0.38
N LEU A 45 6.23 -8.57 -0.55
CA LEU A 45 6.02 -9.47 -1.68
C LEU A 45 6.34 -10.93 -1.35
N GLU A 46 7.17 -11.15 -0.32
CA GLU A 46 7.56 -12.49 0.13
C GLU A 46 6.34 -13.36 0.45
N ASN A 47 6.51 -14.66 0.19
CA ASN A 47 5.49 -15.71 0.40
C ASN A 47 4.24 -15.58 -0.48
N ASN A 48 4.24 -14.70 -1.48
CA ASN A 48 3.17 -14.63 -2.48
C ASN A 48 3.45 -15.63 -3.61
N LYS A 49 2.60 -16.66 -3.73
CA LYS A 49 2.75 -17.76 -4.71
C LYS A 49 2.57 -17.31 -6.17
N ASP A 50 1.97 -16.14 -6.38
CA ASP A 50 1.76 -15.59 -7.72
C ASP A 50 3.00 -14.88 -8.27
N ILE A 51 4.00 -14.63 -7.41
CA ILE A 51 5.29 -14.03 -7.78
C ILE A 51 6.34 -15.13 -7.91
N ASN A 52 6.95 -15.24 -9.10
CA ASN A 52 8.02 -16.18 -9.37
C ASN A 52 9.35 -15.72 -8.79
N LYS A 53 9.71 -14.46 -9.00
CA LYS A 53 10.96 -13.88 -8.48
C LYS A 53 10.79 -12.41 -8.09
N ILE A 54 11.44 -12.02 -6.98
CA ILE A 54 11.51 -10.64 -6.51
C ILE A 54 12.91 -10.11 -6.83
N TYR A 55 12.97 -9.01 -7.61
CA TYR A 55 14.20 -8.29 -7.90
C TYR A 55 14.25 -7.01 -7.07
N THR A 56 15.19 -6.94 -6.14
CA THR A 56 15.36 -5.78 -5.27
C THR A 56 16.34 -4.77 -5.87
N LEU A 57 15.99 -3.50 -5.73
CA LEU A 57 16.79 -2.36 -6.18
C LEU A 57 17.01 -1.38 -5.02
N ASN A 58 18.22 -0.86 -4.90
CA ASN A 58 18.60 0.12 -3.85
C ASN A 58 18.74 1.54 -4.43
N LEU A 59 17.81 1.95 -5.29
CA LEU A 59 17.94 3.23 -6.02
C LEU A 59 17.94 4.44 -5.09
N LYS A 60 17.18 4.38 -3.98
CA LYS A 60 17.08 5.46 -3.00
C LYS A 60 18.40 5.65 -2.24
N ASP A 61 19.00 4.57 -1.76
CA ASP A 61 20.24 4.63 -0.99
C ASP A 61 21.44 4.98 -1.86
N LEU A 62 21.52 4.44 -3.07
CA LEU A 62 22.55 4.78 -4.03
C LEU A 62 22.50 6.26 -4.44
N LYS A 63 21.31 6.84 -4.58
CA LYS A 63 21.12 8.26 -4.83
C LYS A 63 21.53 9.11 -3.61
N LYS A 64 21.15 8.69 -2.39
CA LYS A 64 21.51 9.39 -1.15
C LYS A 64 23.03 9.42 -0.94
N ASN A 65 23.69 8.32 -1.19
CA ASN A 65 25.14 8.15 -1.04
C ASN A 65 25.93 8.71 -2.25
N LYS A 66 25.27 9.35 -3.23
CA LYS A 66 25.86 9.90 -4.45
C LYS A 66 26.74 8.89 -5.23
N SER A 67 26.42 7.61 -5.12
CA SER A 67 27.18 6.53 -5.77
C SER A 67 26.66 6.27 -7.18
N PHE A 68 26.93 7.19 -8.12
CA PHE A 68 26.48 7.10 -9.51
C PHE A 68 27.00 5.85 -10.24
N PHE A 69 28.25 5.46 -9.96
CA PHE A 69 28.82 4.27 -10.55
C PHE A 69 28.07 2.98 -10.14
N GLN A 70 27.76 2.84 -8.84
CA GLN A 70 27.00 1.69 -8.33
C GLN A 70 25.57 1.69 -8.86
N LEU A 71 24.94 2.86 -8.96
CA LEU A 71 23.60 3.02 -9.56
C LEU A 71 23.62 2.57 -11.02
N PHE A 72 24.60 3.04 -11.80
CA PHE A 72 24.77 2.65 -13.19
C PHE A 72 25.00 1.14 -13.33
N LYS A 73 25.87 0.55 -12.50
CA LYS A 73 26.13 -0.90 -12.47
C LYS A 73 24.88 -1.71 -12.14
N ALA A 74 24.08 -1.26 -11.14
CA ALA A 74 22.83 -1.91 -10.76
C ALA A 74 21.81 -1.86 -11.89
N LEU A 75 21.63 -0.72 -12.54
CA LEU A 75 20.72 -0.55 -13.66
C LEU A 75 21.19 -1.33 -14.90
N ASN A 76 22.49 -1.34 -15.16
CA ASN A 76 23.03 -2.06 -16.33
C ASN A 76 22.81 -3.58 -16.24
N LYS A 77 22.79 -4.16 -15.02
CA LYS A 77 22.47 -5.58 -14.83
C LYS A 77 21.09 -5.97 -15.35
N LEU A 78 20.13 -5.03 -15.37
CA LEU A 78 18.79 -5.30 -15.87
C LEU A 78 18.76 -5.67 -17.36
N ARG A 79 19.73 -5.18 -18.15
CA ARG A 79 19.84 -5.45 -19.59
C ARG A 79 20.21 -6.89 -19.94
N TYR A 80 20.77 -7.61 -18.96
CA TYR A 80 21.20 -9.01 -19.12
C TYR A 80 20.19 -10.02 -18.61
N LEU A 81 18.99 -9.55 -18.18
CA LEU A 81 17.90 -10.44 -17.84
C LEU A 81 17.36 -11.11 -19.10
N GLU A 82 16.81 -12.30 -18.92
CA GLU A 82 16.07 -12.97 -19.99
C GLU A 82 14.87 -12.13 -20.43
N LYS A 83 14.57 -12.23 -21.72
CA LYS A 83 13.52 -11.42 -22.34
C LYS A 83 12.13 -11.77 -21.82
N TYR A 84 11.39 -10.76 -21.38
CA TYR A 84 9.98 -10.85 -20.99
C TYR A 84 9.05 -10.66 -22.18
N ASP A 85 7.85 -11.22 -22.11
CA ASP A 85 6.78 -10.91 -23.05
C ASP A 85 6.24 -9.49 -22.78
N PHE A 86 6.06 -9.16 -21.48
CA PHE A 86 5.58 -7.86 -21.03
C PHE A 86 6.42 -7.34 -19.86
N VAL A 87 6.72 -6.04 -19.88
CA VAL A 87 7.15 -5.26 -18.72
C VAL A 87 6.07 -4.23 -18.42
N LEU A 88 5.47 -4.30 -17.24
CA LEU A 88 4.34 -3.48 -16.81
C LEU A 88 4.81 -2.49 -15.73
N ASP A 89 4.94 -1.21 -16.08
CA ASP A 89 5.26 -0.15 -15.10
C ASP A 89 3.99 0.41 -14.46
N ALA A 90 3.70 -0.06 -13.25
CA ALA A 90 2.57 0.42 -12.44
C ALA A 90 2.94 1.62 -11.54
N GLN A 91 4.18 2.13 -11.62
CA GLN A 91 4.62 3.30 -10.85
C GLN A 91 4.35 4.60 -11.58
N GLY A 92 4.70 4.69 -12.87
CA GLY A 92 4.49 5.88 -13.69
C GLY A 92 5.37 7.08 -13.32
N LEU A 93 6.63 6.83 -12.90
CA LEU A 93 7.64 7.85 -12.65
C LEU A 93 8.83 7.66 -13.57
N ILE A 94 9.59 8.71 -13.85
CA ILE A 94 10.78 8.63 -14.73
C ILE A 94 11.75 7.52 -14.25
N LYS A 95 11.98 7.42 -12.94
CA LYS A 95 12.86 6.39 -12.38
C LYS A 95 12.38 4.97 -12.67
N SER A 96 11.08 4.70 -12.58
CA SER A 96 10.51 3.38 -12.86
C SER A 96 10.44 3.10 -14.36
N ALA A 97 10.16 4.12 -15.16
CA ALA A 97 10.15 4.02 -16.61
C ALA A 97 11.55 3.68 -17.17
N ILE A 98 12.62 4.25 -16.59
CA ILE A 98 14.00 3.86 -16.92
C ILE A 98 14.25 2.38 -16.56
N VAL A 99 13.87 1.94 -15.37
CA VAL A 99 13.99 0.53 -14.97
C VAL A 99 13.22 -0.36 -15.94
N ALA A 100 11.96 -0.04 -16.24
CA ALA A 100 11.13 -0.79 -17.16
C ALA A 100 11.73 -0.88 -18.58
N LYS A 101 12.32 0.22 -19.06
CA LYS A 101 12.94 0.28 -20.39
C LYS A 101 14.23 -0.53 -20.50
N LEU A 102 14.98 -0.66 -19.38
CA LEU A 102 16.24 -1.41 -19.36
C LEU A 102 16.00 -2.93 -19.30
N ILE A 103 14.85 -3.39 -18.84
CA ILE A 103 14.49 -4.80 -18.84
C ILE A 103 14.12 -5.25 -20.26
N PRO A 104 14.81 -6.27 -20.82
CA PRO A 104 14.50 -6.77 -22.15
C PRO A 104 13.06 -7.28 -22.26
N SER A 105 12.30 -6.80 -23.24
CA SER A 105 10.90 -7.20 -23.42
C SER A 105 10.41 -7.11 -24.86
N LYS A 106 9.31 -7.80 -25.16
CA LYS A 106 8.55 -7.60 -26.41
C LYS A 106 7.72 -6.33 -26.33
N LYS A 107 7.09 -6.08 -25.13
CA LYS A 107 6.27 -4.89 -24.87
C LYS A 107 6.61 -4.30 -23.51
N THR A 108 6.94 -3.01 -23.48
CA THR A 108 7.07 -2.21 -22.26
C THR A 108 5.84 -1.33 -22.13
N CYS A 109 5.04 -1.56 -21.09
CA CYS A 109 3.73 -0.96 -20.90
C CYS A 109 3.73 -0.02 -19.69
N GLY A 110 2.97 1.04 -19.75
CA GLY A 110 2.78 1.97 -18.64
C GLY A 110 1.66 2.95 -18.93
N PHE A 111 1.50 3.96 -18.11
CA PHE A 111 0.49 5.00 -18.28
C PHE A 111 0.82 5.94 -19.44
N ASP A 112 -0.20 6.49 -20.08
CA ASP A 112 -0.04 7.57 -21.05
C ASP A 112 0.34 8.92 -20.36
N LYS A 113 0.70 9.92 -21.16
CA LYS A 113 1.15 11.24 -20.69
C LYS A 113 0.10 12.01 -19.88
N ASN A 114 -1.19 11.72 -20.07
CA ASN A 114 -2.28 12.40 -19.38
C ASN A 114 -2.66 11.70 -18.07
N SER A 115 -2.21 10.47 -17.90
CA SER A 115 -2.52 9.61 -16.76
C SER A 115 -1.46 9.66 -15.65
N ILE A 116 -0.35 10.36 -15.83
CA ILE A 116 0.78 10.37 -14.88
C ILE A 116 1.27 11.78 -14.55
N ARG A 117 1.87 11.90 -13.37
CA ARG A 117 2.46 13.16 -12.87
C ARG A 117 3.71 13.56 -13.65
N GLU A 118 4.60 12.62 -13.90
CA GLU A 118 5.86 12.82 -14.62
C GLU A 118 5.67 12.44 -16.09
N ARG A 119 5.06 13.35 -16.87
CA ARG A 119 4.63 13.10 -18.26
C ARG A 119 5.70 12.50 -19.17
N LEU A 120 6.98 12.85 -18.94
CA LEU A 120 8.10 12.34 -19.73
C LEU A 120 8.30 10.81 -19.57
N ALA A 121 7.81 10.21 -18.47
CA ALA A 121 7.88 8.77 -18.27
C ALA A 121 7.13 7.99 -19.37
N SER A 122 6.06 8.53 -19.93
CA SER A 122 5.28 7.87 -20.99
C SER A 122 6.09 7.58 -22.26
N ASN A 123 7.14 8.36 -22.54
CA ASN A 123 7.98 8.19 -23.72
C ASN A 123 8.83 6.89 -23.69
N PHE A 124 8.94 6.24 -22.53
CA PHE A 124 9.66 4.98 -22.37
C PHE A 124 8.80 3.75 -22.70
N TYR A 125 7.49 3.91 -22.83
CA TYR A 125 6.55 2.81 -23.06
C TYR A 125 6.18 2.73 -24.55
N ASN A 126 6.17 1.50 -25.08
CA ASN A 126 5.67 1.23 -26.44
C ASN A 126 4.21 0.78 -26.44
N PHE A 127 3.61 0.58 -25.25
CA PHE A 127 2.17 0.42 -25.05
C PHE A 127 1.71 1.30 -23.90
N GLN A 128 0.81 2.22 -24.16
CA GLN A 128 0.36 3.21 -23.17
C GLN A 128 -1.10 2.98 -22.80
N VAL A 129 -1.38 3.12 -21.49
CA VAL A 129 -2.71 2.92 -20.90
C VAL A 129 -3.26 4.25 -20.39
N GLY A 130 -4.42 4.66 -20.93
CA GLY A 130 -5.13 5.87 -20.51
C GLY A 130 -6.09 5.58 -19.33
N ILE A 131 -5.93 6.33 -18.25
CA ILE A 131 -6.86 6.41 -17.13
C ILE A 131 -6.61 7.70 -16.35
N SER A 132 -7.67 8.47 -16.07
CA SER A 132 -7.52 9.78 -15.42
C SER A 132 -6.78 9.66 -14.07
N TYR A 133 -5.94 10.68 -13.74
CA TYR A 133 -5.09 10.68 -12.56
C TYR A 133 -5.89 10.75 -11.24
N ASP A 134 -7.09 11.33 -11.26
CA ASP A 134 -8.00 11.49 -10.12
C ASP A 134 -8.83 10.23 -9.82
N LYS A 135 -8.81 9.24 -10.70
CA LYS A 135 -9.48 7.96 -10.46
C LYS A 135 -8.88 7.21 -9.28
N ASN A 136 -9.64 6.28 -8.74
CA ASN A 136 -9.20 5.44 -7.64
C ASN A 136 -7.85 4.77 -7.94
N THR A 137 -6.94 4.80 -6.98
CA THR A 137 -5.57 4.28 -7.14
C THR A 137 -5.56 2.78 -7.47
N ILE A 138 -6.52 2.02 -6.94
CA ILE A 138 -6.64 0.58 -7.21
C ILE A 138 -7.09 0.37 -8.65
N ASP A 139 -8.12 1.09 -9.13
CA ASP A 139 -8.58 1.02 -10.51
C ASP A 139 -7.45 1.35 -11.50
N ARG A 140 -6.64 2.36 -11.17
CA ARG A 140 -5.47 2.74 -11.96
C ARG A 140 -4.43 1.63 -12.04
N ASN A 141 -4.09 1.01 -10.90
CA ASN A 141 -3.14 -0.11 -10.88
C ASN A 141 -3.69 -1.32 -11.64
N VAL A 142 -4.96 -1.67 -11.42
CA VAL A 142 -5.63 -2.75 -12.16
C VAL A 142 -5.61 -2.47 -13.66
N LYS A 143 -5.98 -1.26 -14.08
CA LYS A 143 -6.02 -0.89 -15.50
C LYS A 143 -4.64 -1.04 -16.16
N VAL A 144 -3.57 -0.51 -15.56
CA VAL A 144 -2.23 -0.56 -16.17
C VAL A 144 -1.62 -1.96 -16.18
N LEU A 145 -1.98 -2.81 -15.21
CA LEU A 145 -1.48 -4.19 -15.14
C LEU A 145 -2.28 -5.16 -16.02
N CYS A 146 -3.57 -4.96 -16.17
CA CYS A 146 -4.49 -5.91 -16.82
C CYS A 146 -4.76 -5.57 -18.29
N ASN A 147 -4.96 -4.28 -18.63
CA ASN A 147 -5.33 -3.88 -19.99
C ASN A 147 -4.32 -4.28 -21.08
N PRO A 148 -2.98 -4.18 -20.87
CA PRO A 148 -1.98 -4.64 -21.86
C PRO A 148 -2.06 -6.14 -22.17
N LEU A 149 -2.64 -6.91 -21.24
CA LEU A 149 -2.81 -8.36 -21.34
C LEU A 149 -4.20 -8.77 -21.86
N GLY A 150 -5.04 -7.80 -22.23
CA GLY A 150 -6.43 -8.07 -22.67
C GLY A 150 -7.33 -8.61 -21.55
N ILE A 151 -7.05 -8.22 -20.29
CA ILE A 151 -7.86 -8.58 -19.13
C ILE A 151 -8.76 -7.40 -18.76
N GLU A 152 -10.06 -7.63 -18.74
CA GLU A 152 -11.04 -6.69 -18.21
C GLU A 152 -11.36 -7.06 -16.76
N VAL A 153 -11.39 -6.07 -15.88
CA VAL A 153 -11.67 -6.23 -14.46
C VAL A 153 -12.75 -5.24 -14.06
N SER A 154 -13.85 -5.76 -13.53
CA SER A 154 -14.96 -4.95 -13.02
C SER A 154 -14.76 -4.57 -11.57
N ASN A 155 -15.54 -3.58 -11.09
CA ASN A 155 -15.60 -3.25 -9.65
C ASN A 155 -16.02 -4.44 -8.79
N ARG A 156 -16.88 -5.32 -9.32
CA ARG A 156 -17.31 -6.54 -8.63
C ARG A 156 -16.16 -7.51 -8.43
N ASP A 157 -15.25 -7.63 -9.39
CA ASP A 157 -14.06 -8.48 -9.27
C ASP A 157 -13.12 -7.95 -8.19
N ILE A 158 -12.96 -6.62 -8.11
CA ILE A 158 -12.15 -5.97 -7.06
C ILE A 158 -12.78 -6.17 -5.67
N LEU A 159 -14.12 -6.07 -5.55
CA LEU A 159 -14.83 -6.32 -4.30
C LEU A 159 -14.70 -7.77 -3.83
N ASN A 160 -14.71 -8.71 -4.76
CA ASN A 160 -14.64 -10.16 -4.50
C ASN A 160 -13.19 -10.69 -4.45
N LYS A 161 -12.19 -9.81 -4.41
CA LYS A 161 -10.78 -10.22 -4.33
C LYS A 161 -10.50 -11.16 -3.15
N LEU A 162 -9.60 -12.09 -3.34
CA LEU A 162 -9.05 -12.90 -2.26
C LEU A 162 -7.94 -12.14 -1.52
N PRO A 163 -7.64 -12.49 -0.25
CA PRO A 163 -6.46 -11.97 0.44
C PRO A 163 -5.19 -12.31 -0.34
N PHE A 164 -4.40 -11.30 -0.68
CA PHE A 164 -3.21 -11.45 -1.52
C PHE A 164 -1.89 -11.14 -0.80
N LEU A 165 -1.93 -10.63 0.41
CA LEU A 165 -0.76 -10.53 1.29
C LEU A 165 -0.62 -11.84 2.08
N LYS A 166 0.59 -12.37 2.12
CA LYS A 166 0.89 -13.64 2.82
C LYS A 166 2.02 -13.43 3.81
N SER A 167 1.87 -13.93 5.03
CA SER A 167 2.94 -14.00 6.01
C SER A 167 3.47 -15.43 6.10
N LYS A 168 4.76 -15.56 6.34
CA LYS A 168 5.40 -16.83 6.69
C LYS A 168 5.09 -17.21 8.14
N ASN A 169 4.93 -16.20 8.98
CA ASN A 169 4.69 -16.35 10.41
C ASN A 169 3.18 -16.39 10.67
N ASN A 170 2.63 -17.58 10.93
CA ASN A 170 1.22 -17.76 11.31
C ASN A 170 1.01 -17.70 12.83
N GLU A 171 2.06 -17.43 13.62
CA GLU A 171 1.94 -17.32 15.07
C GLU A 171 1.09 -16.11 15.45
N LYS A 172 0.11 -16.33 16.31
CA LYS A 172 -0.63 -15.24 16.94
C LYS A 172 0.33 -14.43 17.80
N SER A 173 0.54 -13.18 17.43
CA SER A 173 1.40 -12.28 18.20
C SER A 173 0.82 -11.94 19.58
N PHE A 174 -0.50 -12.07 19.73
CA PHE A 174 -1.23 -11.80 20.99
C PHE A 174 -2.41 -12.73 21.12
N ASP A 175 -2.71 -13.12 22.35
CA ASP A 175 -3.92 -13.85 22.68
C ASP A 175 -5.12 -12.89 22.80
N GLY A 176 -6.29 -13.33 22.34
CA GLY A 176 -7.53 -12.57 22.42
C GLY A 176 -7.86 -11.74 21.18
N ARG A 177 -8.93 -10.95 21.31
CA ARG A 177 -9.45 -10.05 20.26
C ARG A 177 -8.80 -8.68 20.39
N TYR A 178 -8.23 -8.16 19.31
CA TYR A 178 -7.59 -6.84 19.32
C TYR A 178 -7.80 -6.07 18.02
N ALA A 179 -7.73 -4.74 18.13
CA ALA A 179 -7.59 -3.84 17.00
C ALA A 179 -6.12 -3.41 16.84
N VAL A 180 -5.70 -3.12 15.62
CA VAL A 180 -4.38 -2.52 15.34
C VAL A 180 -4.55 -1.03 15.07
N PHE A 181 -3.79 -0.21 15.79
CA PHE A 181 -3.75 1.24 15.60
C PHE A 181 -2.49 1.67 14.86
N VAL A 182 -2.68 2.34 13.71
CA VAL A 182 -1.61 2.84 12.84
C VAL A 182 -1.54 4.36 13.00
N ILE A 183 -0.75 4.82 13.97
CA ILE A 183 -0.74 6.21 14.44
C ILE A 183 0.20 7.13 13.68
N GLY A 184 1.13 6.56 12.89
CA GLY A 184 2.16 7.31 12.17
C GLY A 184 1.89 7.50 10.68
N SER A 185 2.49 8.53 10.10
CA SER A 185 2.61 8.71 8.66
C SER A 185 3.84 9.58 8.34
N ASN A 186 4.20 9.69 7.05
CA ASN A 186 5.37 10.49 6.62
C ASN A 186 5.19 12.01 6.75
N TRP A 187 3.96 12.50 6.92
CA TRP A 187 3.64 13.91 7.08
C TRP A 187 2.91 14.13 8.38
N GLU A 188 3.31 15.13 9.16
CA GLU A 188 2.66 15.41 10.44
C GLU A 188 1.18 15.75 10.26
N SER A 189 0.83 16.54 9.25
CA SER A 189 -0.56 16.91 8.92
C SER A 189 -1.48 15.73 8.54
N ARG A 190 -0.93 14.54 8.33
CA ARG A 190 -1.70 13.30 8.12
C ARG A 190 -1.83 12.47 9.38
N ASN A 191 -1.24 12.90 10.49
CA ASN A 191 -1.32 12.18 11.74
C ASN A 191 -2.53 12.64 12.54
N TYR A 192 -3.45 11.73 12.77
CA TYR A 192 -4.57 11.94 13.68
C TYR A 192 -4.01 12.10 15.11
N PRO A 193 -4.55 13.02 15.93
CA PRO A 193 -4.01 13.31 17.25
C PRO A 193 -3.96 12.08 18.17
N LYS A 194 -2.86 11.93 18.91
CA LYS A 194 -2.68 10.80 19.84
C LYS A 194 -3.73 10.78 20.95
N GLU A 195 -4.20 11.96 21.38
CA GLU A 195 -5.27 12.14 22.36
C GLU A 195 -6.57 11.51 21.84
N LYS A 196 -6.90 11.77 20.58
CA LYS A 196 -8.10 11.22 19.93
C LYS A 196 -7.97 9.70 19.65
N PHE A 197 -6.78 9.20 19.31
CA PHE A 197 -6.55 7.75 19.27
C PHE A 197 -6.79 7.10 20.63
N LYS A 198 -6.36 7.74 21.72
CA LYS A 198 -6.63 7.28 23.09
C LYS A 198 -8.14 7.23 23.38
N GLU A 199 -8.90 8.26 23.00
CA GLU A 199 -10.35 8.31 23.16
C GLU A 199 -11.04 7.17 22.38
N VAL A 200 -10.61 6.89 21.14
CA VAL A 200 -11.11 5.76 20.35
C VAL A 200 -10.82 4.44 21.07
N ALA A 201 -9.58 4.23 21.55
CA ALA A 201 -9.17 3.01 22.23
C ALA A 201 -10.00 2.72 23.49
N ASP A 202 -10.33 3.77 24.27
CA ASP A 202 -11.09 3.61 25.51
C ASP A 202 -12.56 3.21 25.24
N GLN A 203 -13.07 3.46 24.02
CA GLN A 203 -14.48 3.31 23.71
C GLN A 203 -14.81 2.15 22.76
N ILE A 204 -13.86 1.57 22.01
CA ILE A 204 -14.20 0.54 21.00
C ILE A 204 -14.52 -0.84 21.60
N GLY A 205 -14.19 -1.09 22.85
CA GLY A 205 -14.61 -2.30 23.57
C GLY A 205 -13.69 -3.54 23.37
N ILE A 206 -12.55 -3.39 22.72
CA ILE A 206 -11.51 -4.43 22.57
C ILE A 206 -10.12 -3.84 22.82
N SER A 207 -9.14 -4.68 23.11
CA SER A 207 -7.74 -4.26 23.25
C SER A 207 -7.18 -3.64 21.98
N CYS A 208 -6.30 -2.63 22.10
CA CYS A 208 -5.69 -1.92 20.99
C CYS A 208 -4.18 -2.11 20.96
N CYS A 209 -3.68 -2.75 19.92
CA CYS A 209 -2.26 -2.89 19.62
C CYS A 209 -1.78 -1.69 18.80
N ILE A 210 -0.89 -0.88 19.34
CA ILE A 210 -0.34 0.28 18.66
C ILE A 210 0.96 -0.10 17.98
N ILE A 211 1.05 0.10 16.66
CA ILE A 211 2.26 -0.13 15.88
C ILE A 211 2.98 1.19 15.59
N TRP A 212 4.30 1.11 15.40
CA TRP A 212 5.17 2.24 15.13
C TRP A 212 6.34 1.85 14.22
N GLY A 213 6.85 2.82 13.44
CA GLY A 213 7.94 2.61 12.49
C GLY A 213 9.21 3.41 12.83
N ASN A 214 9.12 4.46 13.66
CA ASN A 214 10.22 5.32 14.07
C ASN A 214 10.09 5.75 15.53
N ASN A 215 11.14 6.38 16.08
CA ASN A 215 11.19 6.75 17.51
C ASN A 215 10.10 7.76 17.89
N THR A 216 9.80 8.74 17.05
CA THR A 216 8.74 9.74 17.32
C THR A 216 7.36 9.05 17.41
N GLU A 217 7.08 8.11 16.52
CA GLU A 217 5.86 7.30 16.60
C GLU A 217 5.84 6.43 17.85
N ARG A 218 7.00 5.84 18.25
CA ARG A 218 7.13 5.06 19.48
C ARG A 218 6.79 5.89 20.71
N GLU A 219 7.28 7.12 20.79
CA GLU A 219 6.96 8.04 21.90
C GLU A 219 5.45 8.34 21.97
N LYS A 220 4.82 8.61 20.83
CA LYS A 220 3.36 8.79 20.73
C LYS A 220 2.61 7.52 21.18
N ALA A 221 3.06 6.33 20.75
CA ALA A 221 2.46 5.05 21.13
C ALA A 221 2.55 4.78 22.64
N LEU A 222 3.71 5.04 23.26
CA LEU A 222 3.91 4.92 24.70
C LEU A 222 3.05 5.91 25.48
N TRP A 223 2.89 7.14 24.98
CA TRP A 223 2.01 8.12 25.60
C TRP A 223 0.55 7.61 25.61
N ILE A 224 0.04 7.08 24.46
CA ILE A 224 -1.31 6.52 24.40
C ILE A 224 -1.47 5.36 25.37
N LYS A 225 -0.51 4.41 25.40
CA LYS A 225 -0.50 3.27 26.33
C LYS A 225 -0.57 3.71 27.78
N ASN A 226 0.20 4.74 28.16
CA ASN A 226 0.26 5.21 29.55
C ASN A 226 -1.02 5.95 29.99
N ASN A 227 -1.82 6.41 29.03
CA ASN A 227 -3.07 7.15 29.27
C ASN A 227 -4.34 6.33 28.96
N SER A 228 -4.21 5.07 28.53
CA SER A 228 -5.32 4.15 28.26
C SER A 228 -5.04 2.75 28.80
N LYS A 229 -6.01 2.17 29.50
CA LYS A 229 -5.90 0.79 30.02
C LYS A 229 -6.10 -0.27 28.94
N ASN A 230 -6.66 0.12 27.78
CA ASN A 230 -6.98 -0.80 26.70
C ASN A 230 -5.89 -0.90 25.63
N CYS A 231 -4.77 -0.19 25.81
CA CYS A 231 -3.69 -0.12 24.83
C CYS A 231 -2.43 -0.88 25.27
N PHE A 232 -1.82 -1.54 24.30
CA PHE A 232 -0.46 -2.03 24.39
C PHE A 232 0.34 -1.67 23.13
N VAL A 233 1.66 -1.63 23.23
CA VAL A 233 2.54 -1.21 22.14
C VAL A 233 3.28 -2.43 21.64
N ALA A 234 3.23 -2.66 20.32
CA ALA A 234 4.00 -3.71 19.69
C ALA A 234 5.51 -3.41 19.73
N ASP A 235 6.33 -4.45 19.71
CA ASP A 235 7.74 -4.31 19.40
C ASP A 235 7.94 -3.78 17.97
N ARG A 236 9.18 -3.43 17.61
CA ARG A 236 9.49 -3.08 16.24
C ARG A 236 9.30 -4.29 15.32
N LEU A 237 8.39 -4.19 14.36
CA LEU A 237 8.00 -5.29 13.50
C LEU A 237 8.74 -5.25 12.17
N SER A 238 9.13 -6.42 11.65
CA SER A 238 9.40 -6.60 10.23
C SER A 238 8.10 -6.53 9.43
N ILE A 239 8.18 -6.33 8.12
CA ILE A 239 6.98 -6.31 7.27
C ILE A 239 6.21 -7.64 7.36
N ASP A 240 6.92 -8.77 7.44
CA ASP A 240 6.27 -10.08 7.55
C ASP A 240 5.51 -10.26 8.87
N ARG A 241 6.11 -9.85 10.01
CA ARG A 241 5.43 -9.82 11.31
C ARG A 241 4.25 -8.86 11.33
N LEU A 242 4.37 -7.73 10.64
CA LEU A 242 3.28 -6.76 10.51
C LEU A 242 2.10 -7.34 9.73
N LYS A 243 2.34 -8.08 8.63
CA LYS A 243 1.30 -8.83 7.91
C LYS A 243 0.59 -9.82 8.83
N SER A 244 1.35 -10.60 9.63
CA SER A 244 0.79 -11.54 10.59
C SER A 244 -0.04 -10.85 11.67
N LEU A 245 0.48 -9.78 12.28
CA LEU A 245 -0.25 -9.02 13.30
C LEU A 245 -1.59 -8.49 12.77
N ILE A 246 -1.59 -7.89 11.57
CA ILE A 246 -2.80 -7.34 10.97
C ILE A 246 -3.77 -8.46 10.57
N SER A 247 -3.30 -9.56 9.99
CA SER A 247 -4.17 -10.67 9.57
C SER A 247 -4.93 -11.34 10.72
N ASN A 248 -4.37 -11.29 11.93
CA ASN A 248 -4.99 -11.83 13.15
C ASN A 248 -5.83 -10.80 13.93
N SER A 249 -5.85 -9.54 13.50
CA SER A 249 -6.62 -8.49 14.15
C SER A 249 -8.09 -8.50 13.73
N ARG A 250 -8.97 -7.94 14.57
CA ARG A 250 -10.39 -7.77 14.26
C ARG A 250 -10.68 -6.47 13.53
N LEU A 251 -9.81 -5.48 13.68
CA LEU A 251 -9.99 -4.17 13.10
C LEU A 251 -8.63 -3.47 12.96
N VAL A 252 -8.48 -2.69 11.90
CA VAL A 252 -7.36 -1.75 11.78
C VAL A 252 -7.92 -0.33 11.74
N VAL A 253 -7.44 0.55 12.61
CA VAL A 253 -7.77 1.98 12.58
C VAL A 253 -6.48 2.77 12.39
N GLY A 254 -6.42 3.62 11.38
CA GLY A 254 -5.18 4.35 11.17
C GLY A 254 -5.23 5.44 10.12
N ASN A 255 -4.15 6.22 10.10
CA ASN A 255 -3.92 7.25 9.09
C ASN A 255 -3.79 6.65 7.69
N ASP A 256 -3.96 7.46 6.63
CA ASP A 256 -3.73 7.06 5.24
C ASP A 256 -2.24 6.71 5.01
N THR A 257 -1.86 5.46 5.31
CA THR A 257 -0.48 4.96 5.22
C THR A 257 -0.43 3.46 4.92
N GLY A 258 0.75 2.97 4.54
CA GLY A 258 0.95 1.58 4.09
C GLY A 258 0.38 0.51 5.00
N PRO A 259 0.67 0.50 6.31
CA PRO A 259 0.11 -0.51 7.21
C PRO A 259 -1.42 -0.52 7.27
N THR A 260 -2.09 0.63 7.20
CA THR A 260 -3.56 0.69 7.13
C THR A 260 -4.09 0.03 5.85
N HIS A 261 -3.40 0.23 4.72
CA HIS A 261 -3.76 -0.41 3.45
C HIS A 261 -3.52 -1.93 3.43
N MET A 262 -2.64 -2.45 4.31
CA MET A 262 -2.47 -3.92 4.45
C MET A 262 -3.77 -4.60 4.85
N ALA A 263 -4.60 -3.96 5.68
CA ALA A 263 -5.89 -4.50 6.09
C ALA A 263 -6.78 -4.83 4.88
N TRP A 264 -6.85 -3.92 3.90
CA TRP A 264 -7.58 -4.17 2.65
C TRP A 264 -6.99 -5.36 1.87
N GLY A 265 -5.66 -5.46 1.78
CA GLY A 265 -4.97 -6.57 1.09
C GLY A 265 -5.13 -7.93 1.78
N LEU A 266 -5.45 -7.93 3.09
CA LEU A 266 -5.64 -9.10 3.93
C LEU A 266 -7.12 -9.45 4.15
N ASN A 267 -8.08 -8.67 3.61
CA ASN A 267 -9.50 -8.75 3.89
C ASN A 267 -9.84 -8.61 5.40
N VAL A 268 -9.11 -7.74 6.09
CA VAL A 268 -9.36 -7.36 7.48
C VAL A 268 -10.18 -6.06 7.51
N PRO A 269 -11.20 -5.94 8.36
CA PRO A 269 -11.93 -4.70 8.54
C PRO A 269 -11.02 -3.52 8.88
N SER A 270 -11.29 -2.35 8.30
CA SER A 270 -10.45 -1.18 8.55
C SER A 270 -11.18 0.15 8.44
N ILE A 271 -10.64 1.13 9.16
CA ILE A 271 -11.03 2.54 9.06
C ILE A 271 -9.78 3.35 8.73
N THR A 272 -9.76 3.97 7.55
CA THR A 272 -8.68 4.88 7.16
C THR A 272 -9.10 6.32 7.44
N ILE A 273 -8.27 7.06 8.17
CA ILE A 273 -8.50 8.44 8.55
C ILE A 273 -7.80 9.35 7.55
N PHE A 274 -8.58 10.20 6.85
CA PHE A 274 -8.10 11.12 5.83
C PHE A 274 -8.22 12.58 6.29
N GLY A 275 -7.11 13.30 6.16
CA GLY A 275 -7.06 14.76 6.22
C GLY A 275 -6.70 15.33 4.84
N PRO A 276 -5.42 15.74 4.62
CA PRO A 276 -4.95 16.44 3.41
C PRO A 276 -4.71 15.52 2.21
N THR A 277 -5.16 14.27 2.24
CA THR A 277 -4.99 13.31 1.14
C THR A 277 -6.32 12.85 0.54
N PRO A 278 -6.36 12.53 -0.76
CA PRO A 278 -7.60 12.16 -1.43
C PRO A 278 -8.06 10.75 -1.03
N VAL A 279 -9.36 10.58 -0.83
CA VAL A 279 -9.98 9.29 -0.50
C VAL A 279 -9.93 8.28 -1.66
N SER A 280 -9.55 8.71 -2.86
CA SER A 280 -9.29 7.80 -3.99
C SER A 280 -8.13 6.83 -3.77
N ARG A 281 -7.45 6.90 -2.61
CA ARG A 281 -6.42 5.94 -2.17
C ARG A 281 -6.98 4.70 -1.49
N ILE A 282 -8.27 4.63 -1.23
CA ILE A 282 -8.92 3.44 -0.68
C ILE A 282 -10.01 2.95 -1.63
N PHE A 283 -10.20 1.64 -1.70
CA PHE A 283 -11.34 1.02 -2.35
C PHE A 283 -12.36 0.65 -1.27
N LEU A 284 -13.52 1.32 -1.30
CA LEU A 284 -14.58 1.06 -0.34
C LEU A 284 -15.14 -0.34 -0.51
N THR A 285 -15.24 -1.07 0.59
CA THR A 285 -15.89 -2.37 0.68
C THR A 285 -16.85 -2.38 1.87
N PRO A 286 -17.65 -3.42 2.06
CA PRO A 286 -18.45 -3.56 3.28
C PRO A 286 -17.61 -3.43 4.56
N ILE A 287 -16.37 -3.93 4.58
CA ILE A 287 -15.50 -3.99 5.76
C ILE A 287 -14.36 -2.94 5.77
N ASN A 288 -14.06 -2.29 4.64
CA ASN A 288 -13.01 -1.25 4.61
C ASN A 288 -13.68 0.11 4.40
N LYS A 289 -13.68 0.92 5.43
CA LYS A 289 -14.31 2.23 5.51
C LYS A 289 -13.27 3.35 5.61
N TYR A 290 -13.71 4.56 5.42
CA TYR A 290 -12.91 5.74 5.75
C TYR A 290 -13.74 6.80 6.47
N ILE A 291 -13.02 7.68 7.13
CA ILE A 291 -13.53 8.95 7.61
C ILE A 291 -12.61 10.06 7.08
N LYS A 292 -13.19 11.21 6.72
CA LYS A 292 -12.45 12.31 6.11
C LYS A 292 -12.82 13.62 6.79
N SER A 293 -11.81 14.49 6.97
CA SER A 293 -12.03 15.88 7.40
C SER A 293 -12.84 16.69 6.36
N SER A 294 -13.25 17.90 6.73
CA SER A 294 -13.95 18.85 5.87
C SER A 294 -13.09 19.38 4.70
N SER A 295 -11.77 19.17 4.74
CA SER A 295 -10.82 19.70 3.76
C SER A 295 -11.12 19.28 2.32
N VAL A 296 -11.02 20.23 1.39
CA VAL A 296 -11.07 19.99 -0.06
C VAL A 296 -9.66 19.72 -0.59
N VAL A 297 -9.45 18.50 -1.07
CA VAL A 297 -8.12 18.03 -1.48
C VAL A 297 -7.95 18.08 -3.00
N ASN A 298 -6.93 18.80 -3.47
CA ASN A 298 -6.48 18.74 -4.86
C ASN A 298 -5.45 17.59 -5.02
N PRO A 299 -5.76 16.49 -5.73
CA PRO A 299 -4.85 15.35 -5.86
C PRO A 299 -3.54 15.66 -6.60
N PHE A 300 -3.53 16.74 -7.40
CA PHE A 300 -2.35 17.18 -8.15
C PHE A 300 -1.40 18.05 -7.30
N LYS A 301 -1.93 18.73 -6.25
CA LYS A 301 -1.17 19.64 -5.40
C LYS A 301 -1.62 19.51 -3.95
N LEU A 302 -1.05 18.50 -3.27
CA LEU A 302 -1.37 18.24 -1.86
C LEU A 302 -0.81 19.34 -0.95
N ASN A 303 -1.66 19.78 0.00
CA ASN A 303 -1.26 20.75 1.03
C ASN A 303 -0.75 19.99 2.26
N LYS A 304 0.54 20.12 2.56
CA LYS A 304 1.16 19.47 3.73
C LYS A 304 0.95 20.24 5.04
N GLU A 305 0.46 21.46 4.94
CA GLU A 305 0.15 22.33 6.10
C GLU A 305 -1.35 22.29 6.45
N ASP A 306 -2.10 21.36 5.88
CA ASP A 306 -3.52 21.15 6.19
C ASP A 306 -3.66 20.12 7.32
N PHE A 307 -3.91 20.61 8.53
CA PHE A 307 -4.09 19.81 9.75
C PHE A 307 -5.56 19.50 10.07
N SER A 308 -6.46 19.62 9.11
CA SER A 308 -7.90 19.37 9.28
C SER A 308 -8.23 17.95 9.76
N ILE A 309 -7.32 16.99 9.63
CA ILE A 309 -7.48 15.65 10.21
C ILE A 309 -7.76 15.69 11.71
N SER A 310 -7.25 16.72 12.41
CA SER A 310 -7.46 16.92 13.84
C SER A 310 -8.90 17.34 14.20
N GLU A 311 -9.69 17.79 13.24
CA GLU A 311 -11.10 18.19 13.45
C GLU A 311 -12.03 16.98 13.53
N ILE A 312 -11.65 15.83 12.99
CA ILE A 312 -12.48 14.62 12.97
C ILE A 312 -12.78 14.18 14.41
N PRO A 313 -14.08 14.06 14.80
CA PRO A 313 -14.46 13.58 16.13
C PRO A 313 -14.08 12.11 16.34
N SER A 314 -13.57 11.77 17.52
CA SER A 314 -13.25 10.38 17.88
C SER A 314 -14.50 9.50 17.94
N GLU A 315 -15.64 10.05 18.32
CA GLU A 315 -16.94 9.38 18.42
C GLU A 315 -17.41 8.83 17.07
N ASP A 316 -17.13 9.53 15.97
CA ASP A 316 -17.49 9.08 14.63
C ASP A 316 -16.68 7.84 14.24
N ILE A 317 -15.39 7.80 14.60
CA ILE A 317 -14.53 6.62 14.39
C ILE A 317 -15.04 5.46 15.26
N VAL A 318 -15.38 5.72 16.53
CA VAL A 318 -15.92 4.71 17.46
C VAL A 318 -17.21 4.11 16.92
N LYS A 319 -18.12 4.92 16.38
CA LYS A 319 -19.38 4.46 15.79
C LYS A 319 -19.14 3.48 14.63
N ILE A 320 -18.24 3.83 13.70
CA ILE A 320 -17.88 2.95 12.56
C ILE A 320 -17.21 1.68 13.08
N ALA A 321 -16.28 1.81 14.04
CA ALA A 321 -15.52 0.69 14.60
C ALA A 321 -16.44 -0.33 15.27
N ARG A 322 -17.37 0.13 16.11
CA ARG A 322 -18.35 -0.75 16.79
C ARG A 322 -19.25 -1.48 15.79
N ASN A 323 -19.69 -0.82 14.71
CA ASN A 323 -20.48 -1.47 13.68
C ASN A 323 -19.69 -2.59 12.99
N LEU A 324 -18.44 -2.30 12.57
CA LEU A 324 -17.57 -3.32 11.94
C LEU A 324 -17.22 -4.49 12.86
N LEU A 325 -17.13 -4.26 14.18
CA LEU A 325 -16.86 -5.32 15.17
C LEU A 325 -18.07 -6.21 15.42
N ARG A 326 -19.30 -5.63 15.44
CA ARG A 326 -20.55 -6.40 15.60
C ARG A 326 -20.87 -7.28 14.39
N GLU A 327 -20.58 -6.82 13.18
CA GLU A 327 -20.79 -7.60 11.95
C GLU A 327 -19.91 -8.87 11.88
N GLN A 328 -18.97 -9.04 12.81
CA GLN A 328 -18.08 -10.22 12.92
C GLN A 328 -18.50 -11.18 14.05
N GLU A 329 -19.50 -10.84 14.83
CA GLU A 329 -20.11 -11.68 15.87
C GLU A 329 -21.20 -12.58 15.28
#